data_dabeeba0c4016d779bb283cccba7223e
#
_entry.id   dabeeba0c4016d779bb283cccba7223e
#
_cell.length_a   1.000
_cell.length_b   1.000
_cell.length_c   1.000
_cell.angle_alpha   90.00
_cell.angle_beta   90.00
_cell.angle_gamma   90.00
#
_symmetry.space_group_name_H-M   'P 1'
#
loop_
_entity.id
_entity.type
_entity.pdbx_description
1 polymer ?
#
loop_
_entity_poly.entity_id
_entity_poly.type
_entity_poly.pdbx_seq_one_letter_code
_entity_poly.pdbx_strand_id
1 'polypeptide(L)'
;MIKINYKTFFLKKRFPLTISRGTFTGSENLFVFLNRKNNIGIGEMCPGLTEGSETAEDGKAQIEKFLDETGSISSSVIENYERAFEYKLAPCALAALDIALWDLIAKEANMPLFKLFGLNLPSVSTSITLGIMPLAEIEERVSYLRKNNMLGNLKIKLGSPEGSDRDKEMLERILH
;
A
#
# COMPACT_ATOMS: atom_id res chain seq x y z
N MET A 1 0.38 -11.74 -25.52
CA MET A 1 -0.25 -10.45 -25.14
C MET A 1 -0.64 -10.51 -23.68
N ILE A 2 -0.37 -9.46 -22.90
CA ILE A 2 -0.82 -9.30 -21.53
C ILE A 2 -2.22 -8.69 -21.55
N LYS A 3 -3.18 -9.30 -20.83
CA LYS A 3 -4.53 -8.74 -20.65
C LYS A 3 -4.62 -8.13 -19.28
N ILE A 4 -5.25 -6.96 -19.17
CA ILE A 4 -5.47 -6.25 -17.92
C ILE A 4 -6.92 -6.36 -17.48
N ASN A 5 -7.15 -6.54 -16.19
CA ASN A 5 -8.46 -6.48 -15.55
C ASN A 5 -8.33 -5.70 -14.23
N TYR A 6 -9.44 -5.18 -13.74
CA TYR A 6 -9.48 -4.37 -12.53
C TYR A 6 -10.56 -4.87 -11.56
N LYS A 7 -10.29 -4.72 -10.28
CA LYS A 7 -11.30 -4.86 -9.22
C LYS A 7 -11.04 -3.82 -8.13
N THR A 8 -12.09 -3.27 -7.58
CA THR A 8 -12.02 -2.35 -6.46
C THR A 8 -12.49 -3.07 -5.19
N PHE A 9 -11.75 -2.89 -4.09
CA PHE A 9 -12.10 -3.44 -2.79
C PHE A 9 -11.96 -2.37 -1.72
N PHE A 10 -12.94 -2.30 -0.83
CA PHE A 10 -12.80 -1.52 0.39
C PHE A 10 -12.00 -2.31 1.43
N LEU A 11 -10.79 -1.86 1.73
CA LEU A 11 -9.90 -2.46 2.72
C LEU A 11 -10.14 -1.81 4.08
N LYS A 12 -10.98 -2.43 4.89
CA LYS A 12 -11.30 -1.94 6.23
C LYS A 12 -10.11 -2.18 7.16
N LYS A 13 -9.70 -1.12 7.87
CA LYS A 13 -8.70 -1.25 8.95
C LYS A 13 -9.35 -1.94 10.16
N ARG A 14 -8.61 -2.84 10.80
CA ARG A 14 -9.07 -3.46 12.07
C ARG A 14 -9.31 -2.41 13.15
N PHE A 15 -8.45 -1.40 13.18
CA PHE A 15 -8.56 -0.26 14.06
C PHE A 15 -8.46 1.01 13.24
N PRO A 16 -9.27 2.02 13.53
CA PRO A 16 -9.11 3.33 12.91
C PRO A 16 -7.68 3.87 13.10
N LEU A 17 -7.15 4.50 12.08
CA LEU A 17 -5.85 5.17 12.13
C LEU A 17 -6.07 6.67 12.15
N THR A 18 -5.87 7.30 13.29
CA THR A 18 -5.89 8.75 13.42
C THR A 18 -4.47 9.31 13.34
N ILE A 19 -4.31 10.29 12.50
CA ILE A 19 -3.11 11.11 12.34
C ILE A 19 -3.51 12.59 12.40
N SER A 20 -2.55 13.51 12.41
CA SER A 20 -2.82 14.95 12.45
C SER A 20 -3.76 15.47 11.33
N ARG A 21 -3.88 14.73 10.22
CA ARG A 21 -4.71 15.09 9.06
C ARG A 21 -6.11 14.46 9.07
N GLY A 22 -6.43 13.59 10.03
CA GLY A 22 -7.74 12.95 10.12
C GLY A 22 -7.71 11.50 10.58
N THR A 23 -8.89 10.88 10.61
CA THR A 23 -9.10 9.48 10.99
C THR A 23 -9.52 8.65 9.79
N PHE A 24 -8.82 7.55 9.56
CA PHE A 24 -9.02 6.65 8.43
C PHE A 24 -9.46 5.27 8.92
N THR A 25 -10.64 4.85 8.52
CA THR A 25 -11.22 3.53 8.86
C THR A 25 -10.94 2.46 7.81
N GLY A 26 -10.48 2.85 6.65
CA GLY A 26 -10.16 2.01 5.50
C GLY A 26 -9.88 2.86 4.27
N SER A 27 -9.67 2.20 3.15
CA SER A 27 -9.54 2.82 1.83
C SER A 27 -10.15 1.93 0.77
N GLU A 28 -10.72 2.52 -0.26
CA GLU A 28 -11.16 1.82 -1.45
C GLU A 28 -9.99 1.74 -2.43
N ASN A 29 -9.41 0.55 -2.57
CA ASN A 29 -8.19 0.35 -3.35
C ASN A 29 -8.50 -0.33 -4.68
N LEU A 30 -7.81 0.09 -5.74
CA LEU A 30 -7.86 -0.56 -7.04
C LEU A 30 -6.83 -1.69 -7.09
N PHE A 31 -7.27 -2.87 -7.49
CA PHE A 31 -6.39 -3.99 -7.81
C PHE A 31 -6.30 -4.17 -9.33
N VAL A 32 -5.09 -4.20 -9.83
CA VAL A 32 -4.76 -4.44 -11.22
C VAL A 32 -4.33 -5.90 -11.38
N PHE A 33 -4.95 -6.61 -12.32
CA PHE A 33 -4.65 -8.00 -12.63
C PHE A 33 -4.11 -8.09 -14.06
N LEU A 34 -2.85 -8.48 -14.19
CA LEU A 34 -2.21 -8.71 -15.48
C LEU A 34 -2.17 -10.21 -15.77
N ASN A 35 -2.85 -10.60 -16.82
CA ASN A 35 -3.00 -12.01 -17.19
C ASN A 35 -2.14 -12.33 -18.42
N ARG A 36 -1.26 -13.33 -18.30
CA ARG A 36 -0.47 -13.87 -19.40
C ARG A 36 -0.36 -15.39 -19.26
N LYS A 37 -0.84 -16.13 -20.29
CA LYS A 37 -0.94 -17.60 -20.24
C LYS A 37 -1.72 -18.04 -18.98
N ASN A 38 -1.11 -18.81 -18.11
CA ASN A 38 -1.74 -19.35 -16.89
C ASN A 38 -1.36 -18.55 -15.62
N ASN A 39 -0.64 -17.43 -15.76
CA ASN A 39 -0.19 -16.63 -14.64
C ASN A 39 -0.97 -15.31 -14.54
N ILE A 40 -1.17 -14.86 -13.32
CA ILE A 40 -1.84 -13.60 -13.00
C ILE A 40 -0.93 -12.81 -12.07
N GLY A 41 -0.41 -11.69 -12.57
CA GLY A 41 0.26 -10.69 -11.73
C GLY A 41 -0.75 -9.76 -11.09
N ILE A 42 -0.53 -9.40 -9.84
CA ILE A 42 -1.45 -8.57 -9.05
C ILE A 42 -0.69 -7.36 -8.53
N GLY A 43 -1.23 -6.17 -8.78
CA GLY A 43 -0.77 -4.92 -8.19
C GLY A 43 -1.90 -4.19 -7.51
N GLU A 44 -1.58 -3.37 -6.54
CA GLU A 44 -2.53 -2.60 -5.74
C GLU A 44 -2.22 -1.11 -5.83
N MET A 45 -3.26 -0.31 -6.01
CA MET A 45 -3.23 1.13 -5.90
C MET A 45 -4.06 1.55 -4.68
N CYS A 46 -3.42 2.24 -3.74
CA CYS A 46 -4.14 2.96 -2.69
C CYS A 46 -4.26 4.43 -3.11
N PRO A 47 -5.46 4.94 -3.41
CA PRO A 47 -5.63 6.31 -3.84
C PRO A 47 -5.41 7.29 -2.68
N GLY A 48 -5.15 8.55 -3.03
CA GLY A 48 -4.98 9.66 -2.10
C GLY A 48 -4.60 10.93 -2.85
N LEU A 49 -4.97 12.08 -2.33
CA LEU A 49 -4.66 13.38 -2.94
C LEU A 49 -3.16 13.57 -3.18
N THR A 50 -2.32 13.08 -2.26
CA THR A 50 -0.86 13.16 -2.37
C THR A 50 -0.26 12.12 -3.29
N GLU A 51 -1.04 11.12 -3.70
CA GLU A 51 -0.61 9.98 -4.51
C GLU A 51 -0.98 10.12 -5.99
N GLY A 52 -1.62 11.23 -6.35
CA GLY A 52 -1.93 11.61 -7.73
C GLY A 52 -3.27 11.09 -8.28
N SER A 53 -4.06 10.35 -7.49
CA SER A 53 -5.43 9.98 -7.80
C SER A 53 -6.28 10.05 -6.53
N GLU A 54 -7.43 10.70 -6.59
CA GLU A 54 -8.30 10.86 -5.43
C GLU A 54 -9.06 9.56 -5.11
N THR A 55 -9.45 8.82 -6.14
CA THR A 55 -10.27 7.61 -6.02
C THR A 55 -9.66 6.44 -6.80
N ALA A 56 -10.14 5.24 -6.52
CA ALA A 56 -9.80 4.04 -7.28
C ALA A 56 -10.24 4.15 -8.75
N GLU A 57 -11.39 4.77 -9.01
CA GLU A 57 -11.91 4.96 -10.37
C GLU A 57 -11.07 5.98 -11.15
N ASP A 58 -10.62 7.08 -10.52
CA ASP A 58 -9.70 8.03 -11.15
C ASP A 58 -8.41 7.36 -11.60
N GLY A 59 -7.82 6.55 -10.72
CA GLY A 59 -6.59 5.83 -11.05
C GLY A 59 -6.79 4.81 -12.16
N LYS A 60 -7.92 4.11 -12.16
CA LYS A 60 -8.30 3.20 -13.26
C LYS A 60 -8.42 3.96 -14.58
N ALA A 61 -9.16 5.07 -14.59
CA ALA A 61 -9.33 5.88 -15.80
C ALA A 61 -7.99 6.43 -16.32
N GLN A 62 -7.07 6.81 -15.45
CA GLN A 62 -5.73 7.23 -15.84
C GLN A 62 -4.91 6.09 -16.46
N ILE A 63 -4.99 4.87 -15.91
CA ILE A 63 -4.32 3.69 -16.49
C ILE A 63 -4.90 3.37 -17.86
N GLU A 64 -6.23 3.35 -18.01
CA GLU A 64 -6.90 3.07 -19.28
C GLU A 64 -6.50 4.10 -20.34
N LYS A 65 -6.57 5.39 -20.02
CA LYS A 65 -6.14 6.46 -20.92
C LYS A 65 -4.66 6.33 -21.32
N PHE A 66 -3.77 6.04 -20.35
CA PHE A 66 -2.35 5.80 -20.63
C PHE A 66 -2.16 4.68 -21.65
N LEU A 67 -2.86 3.57 -21.47
CA LEU A 67 -2.76 2.42 -22.39
C LEU A 67 -3.36 2.69 -23.77
N ASP A 68 -4.45 3.43 -23.84
CA ASP A 68 -5.08 3.84 -25.10
C ASP A 68 -4.16 4.76 -25.93
N GLU A 69 -3.46 5.69 -25.27
CA GLU A 69 -2.62 6.67 -25.93
C GLU A 69 -1.18 6.16 -26.23
N THR A 70 -0.67 5.25 -25.43
CA THR A 70 0.73 4.78 -25.54
C THR A 70 0.88 3.33 -25.99
N GLY A 71 -0.23 2.60 -26.11
CA GLY A 71 -0.26 1.20 -26.52
C GLY A 71 -0.28 0.21 -25.36
N SER A 72 -0.40 -1.07 -25.70
CA SER A 72 -0.56 -2.17 -24.75
C SER A 72 0.67 -2.35 -23.85
N ILE A 73 0.45 -3.06 -22.72
CA ILE A 73 1.52 -3.40 -21.77
C ILE A 73 2.57 -4.29 -22.46
N SER A 74 3.82 -3.82 -22.43
CA SER A 74 5.00 -4.59 -22.84
C SER A 74 5.34 -5.68 -21.84
N SER A 75 6.09 -6.68 -22.25
CA SER A 75 6.65 -7.70 -21.33
C SER A 75 7.86 -7.19 -20.51
N SER A 76 8.42 -6.04 -20.89
CA SER A 76 9.51 -5.39 -20.15
C SER A 76 8.97 -4.48 -19.05
N VAL A 77 9.37 -4.74 -17.80
CA VAL A 77 8.99 -3.87 -16.67
C VAL A 77 9.57 -2.47 -16.85
N ILE A 78 10.85 -2.41 -17.22
CA ILE A 78 11.57 -1.13 -17.37
C ILE A 78 10.91 -0.27 -18.45
N GLU A 79 10.62 -0.85 -19.61
CA GLU A 79 9.96 -0.12 -20.72
C GLU A 79 8.59 0.43 -20.29
N ASN A 80 7.78 -0.36 -19.58
CA ASN A 80 6.48 0.12 -19.10
C ASN A 80 6.64 1.22 -18.05
N TYR A 81 7.63 1.09 -17.15
CA TYR A 81 7.91 2.10 -16.13
C TYR A 81 8.32 3.42 -16.77
N GLU A 82 9.31 3.39 -17.67
CA GLU A 82 9.80 4.59 -18.37
C GLU A 82 8.68 5.29 -19.15
N ARG A 83 7.91 4.53 -19.92
CA ARG A 83 6.77 5.04 -20.69
C ARG A 83 5.69 5.67 -19.79
N ALA A 84 5.34 5.02 -18.67
CA ALA A 84 4.38 5.56 -17.71
C ALA A 84 4.90 6.79 -16.97
N PHE A 85 6.20 6.82 -16.67
CA PHE A 85 6.85 7.96 -16.05
C PHE A 85 6.89 9.18 -16.99
N GLU A 86 7.27 8.99 -18.25
CA GLU A 86 7.25 10.04 -19.29
C GLU A 86 5.84 10.56 -19.57
N TYR A 87 4.85 9.68 -19.56
CA TYR A 87 3.43 10.02 -19.68
C TYR A 87 2.90 10.82 -18.49
N LYS A 88 3.65 10.82 -17.36
CA LYS A 88 3.23 11.40 -16.06
C LYS A 88 1.99 10.72 -15.49
N LEU A 89 1.91 9.40 -15.62
CA LEU A 89 0.89 8.61 -14.94
C LEU A 89 0.98 8.85 -13.42
N ALA A 90 -0.16 8.97 -12.75
CA ALA A 90 -0.18 9.18 -11.31
C ALA A 90 0.69 8.15 -10.56
N PRO A 91 1.51 8.54 -9.59
CA PRO A 91 2.43 7.64 -8.90
C PRO A 91 1.78 6.38 -8.34
N CYS A 92 0.58 6.48 -7.76
CA CYS A 92 -0.15 5.31 -7.25
C CYS A 92 -0.61 4.37 -8.37
N ALA A 93 -1.03 4.90 -9.51
CA ALA A 93 -1.45 4.11 -10.67
C ALA A 93 -0.25 3.44 -11.34
N LEU A 94 0.89 4.15 -11.48
CA LEU A 94 2.15 3.59 -11.95
C LEU A 94 2.61 2.46 -11.04
N ALA A 95 2.59 2.66 -9.72
CA ALA A 95 2.97 1.64 -8.76
C ALA A 95 2.14 0.36 -8.90
N ALA A 96 0.82 0.47 -9.12
CA ALA A 96 -0.03 -0.70 -9.33
C ALA A 96 0.34 -1.50 -10.58
N LEU A 97 0.65 -0.82 -11.68
CA LEU A 97 1.10 -1.48 -12.91
C LEU A 97 2.47 -2.15 -12.73
N ASP A 98 3.41 -1.45 -12.12
CA ASP A 98 4.77 -1.93 -11.87
C ASP A 98 4.77 -3.17 -10.97
N ILE A 99 4.06 -3.10 -9.84
CA ILE A 99 3.90 -4.23 -8.92
C ILE A 99 3.27 -5.44 -9.62
N ALA A 100 2.20 -5.21 -10.42
CA ALA A 100 1.54 -6.29 -11.14
C ALA A 100 2.46 -6.97 -12.17
N LEU A 101 3.32 -6.20 -12.86
CA LEU A 101 4.29 -6.74 -13.81
C LEU A 101 5.38 -7.56 -13.11
N TRP A 102 5.95 -7.06 -12.04
CA TRP A 102 6.93 -7.79 -11.26
C TRP A 102 6.38 -9.08 -10.66
N ASP A 103 5.14 -9.04 -10.13
CA ASP A 103 4.47 -10.23 -9.63
C ASP A 103 4.20 -11.26 -10.73
N LEU A 104 3.80 -10.80 -11.92
CA LEU A 104 3.60 -11.67 -13.08
C LEU A 104 4.90 -12.38 -13.48
N ILE A 105 6.00 -11.63 -13.59
CA ILE A 105 7.31 -12.17 -13.97
C ILE A 105 7.84 -13.16 -12.94
N ALA A 106 7.70 -12.84 -11.66
CA ALA A 106 8.11 -13.74 -10.58
C ALA A 106 7.33 -15.07 -10.60
N LYS A 107 6.02 -15.01 -10.86
CA LYS A 107 5.17 -16.20 -11.02
C LYS A 107 5.52 -17.01 -12.26
N GLU A 108 5.82 -16.36 -13.39
CA GLU A 108 6.28 -17.04 -14.60
C GLU A 108 7.63 -17.71 -14.42
N ALA A 109 8.54 -17.09 -13.64
CA ALA A 109 9.81 -17.68 -13.26
C ALA A 109 9.67 -18.77 -12.17
N ASN A 110 8.46 -19.00 -11.64
CA ASN A 110 8.20 -19.86 -10.48
C ASN A 110 9.12 -19.56 -9.29
N MET A 111 9.33 -18.27 -9.03
CA MET A 111 10.26 -17.78 -8.03
C MET A 111 9.64 -16.66 -7.20
N PRO A 112 9.80 -16.63 -5.86
CA PRO A 112 9.40 -15.49 -5.05
C PRO A 112 10.16 -14.22 -5.50
N LEU A 113 9.48 -13.07 -5.52
CA LEU A 113 10.01 -11.82 -6.02
C LEU A 113 11.34 -11.41 -5.36
N PHE A 114 11.46 -11.58 -4.03
CA PHE A 114 12.69 -11.26 -3.34
C PHE A 114 13.90 -12.08 -3.84
N LYS A 115 13.69 -13.35 -4.22
CA LYS A 115 14.75 -14.19 -4.83
C LYS A 115 15.07 -13.76 -6.24
N LEU A 116 14.06 -13.35 -7.01
CA LEU A 116 14.25 -12.81 -8.35
C LEU A 116 15.17 -11.58 -8.33
N PHE A 117 15.06 -10.76 -7.29
CA PHE A 117 15.93 -9.61 -7.05
C PHE A 117 17.27 -9.96 -6.38
N GLY A 118 17.56 -11.22 -6.14
CA GLY A 118 18.80 -11.64 -5.45
C GLY A 118 18.84 -11.24 -3.98
N LEU A 119 17.70 -10.99 -3.36
CA LEU A 119 17.60 -10.57 -1.96
C LEU A 119 17.44 -11.77 -1.03
N ASN A 120 17.87 -11.60 0.20
CA ASN A 120 17.56 -12.50 1.31
C ASN A 120 16.27 -12.10 2.01
N LEU A 121 15.66 -13.02 2.76
CA LEU A 121 14.59 -12.66 3.68
C LEU A 121 15.12 -11.63 4.70
N PRO A 122 14.33 -10.58 5.03
CA PRO A 122 14.77 -9.59 6.00
C PRO A 122 14.93 -10.22 7.39
N SER A 123 16.00 -9.84 8.09
CA SER A 123 16.26 -10.25 9.48
C SER A 123 15.65 -9.29 10.50
N VAL A 124 15.10 -8.16 10.05
CA VAL A 124 14.48 -7.13 10.90
C VAL A 124 12.95 -7.23 10.85
N SER A 125 12.32 -7.02 12.01
CA SER A 125 10.85 -6.96 12.09
C SER A 125 10.34 -5.67 11.45
N THR A 126 9.15 -5.77 10.86
CA THR A 126 8.40 -4.57 10.43
C THR A 126 7.86 -3.79 11.64
N SER A 127 7.57 -2.51 11.47
CA SER A 127 6.93 -1.69 12.50
C SER A 127 5.41 -1.73 12.37
N ILE A 128 4.74 -1.74 13.54
CA ILE A 128 3.28 -1.57 13.64
C ILE A 128 2.97 -0.13 14.00
N THR A 129 2.11 0.52 13.23
CA THR A 129 1.73 1.91 13.49
C THR A 129 0.61 1.99 14.52
N LEU A 130 0.85 2.75 15.58
CA LEU A 130 -0.17 3.25 16.51
C LEU A 130 -0.52 4.69 16.12
N GLY A 131 -1.79 4.94 15.84
CA GLY A 131 -2.33 6.28 15.59
C GLY A 131 -2.54 7.06 16.89
N ILE A 132 -2.89 8.33 16.75
CA ILE A 132 -3.41 9.13 17.85
C ILE A 132 -4.74 8.50 18.30
N MET A 133 -4.90 8.29 19.62
CA MET A 133 -6.09 7.61 20.15
C MET A 133 -6.45 8.10 21.55
N PRO A 134 -7.72 7.93 22.00
CA PRO A 134 -8.09 8.16 23.37
C PRO A 134 -7.25 7.33 24.34
N LEU A 135 -6.86 7.91 25.50
CA LEU A 135 -6.06 7.20 26.49
C LEU A 135 -6.69 5.90 26.97
N ALA A 136 -8.02 5.87 27.05
CA ALA A 136 -8.78 4.68 27.46
C ALA A 136 -8.63 3.48 26.49
N GLU A 137 -8.28 3.73 25.23
CA GLU A 137 -8.13 2.69 24.20
C GLU A 137 -6.70 2.11 24.15
N ILE A 138 -5.72 2.76 24.79
CA ILE A 138 -4.31 2.39 24.67
C ILE A 138 -4.07 0.98 25.21
N GLU A 139 -4.58 0.67 26.41
CA GLU A 139 -4.39 -0.64 27.03
C GLU A 139 -4.98 -1.78 26.21
N GLU A 140 -6.17 -1.58 25.66
CA GLU A 140 -6.79 -2.57 24.77
C GLU A 140 -5.93 -2.80 23.54
N ARG A 141 -5.43 -1.71 22.92
CA ARG A 141 -4.62 -1.76 21.72
C ARG A 141 -3.28 -2.45 21.96
N VAL A 142 -2.57 -2.08 23.03
CA VAL A 142 -1.28 -2.69 23.40
C VAL A 142 -1.48 -4.16 23.77
N SER A 143 -2.54 -4.49 24.53
CA SER A 143 -2.89 -5.87 24.86
C SER A 143 -3.16 -6.72 23.64
N TYR A 144 -3.90 -6.17 22.64
CA TYR A 144 -4.12 -6.84 21.37
C TYR A 144 -2.81 -7.14 20.64
N LEU A 145 -1.91 -6.16 20.55
CA LEU A 145 -0.60 -6.33 19.88
C LEU A 145 0.26 -7.35 20.59
N ARG A 146 0.27 -7.33 21.92
CA ARG A 146 0.99 -8.30 22.76
C ARG A 146 0.49 -9.72 22.54
N LYS A 147 -0.82 -9.93 22.58
CA LYS A 147 -1.47 -11.23 22.36
C LYS A 147 -1.17 -11.81 20.97
N ASN A 148 -0.93 -10.96 19.97
CA ASN A 148 -0.67 -11.38 18.58
C ASN A 148 0.82 -11.33 18.21
N ASN A 149 1.73 -11.20 19.17
CA ASN A 149 3.18 -11.10 18.94
C ASN A 149 3.58 -9.96 17.98
N MET A 150 2.92 -8.80 18.09
CA MET A 150 3.08 -7.66 17.18
C MET A 150 3.78 -6.46 17.84
N LEU A 151 4.40 -6.65 19.01
CA LEU A 151 5.10 -5.57 19.76
C LEU A 151 6.58 -5.40 19.39
N GLY A 152 7.06 -6.02 18.31
CA GLY A 152 8.49 -5.98 17.96
C GLY A 152 9.04 -4.56 17.75
N ASN A 153 8.40 -3.80 16.86
CA ASN A 153 8.72 -2.39 16.62
C ASN A 153 7.43 -1.58 16.47
N LEU A 154 7.30 -0.52 17.25
CA LEU A 154 6.14 0.38 17.18
C LEU A 154 6.52 1.69 16.49
N LYS A 155 5.65 2.16 15.60
CA LYS A 155 5.69 3.50 15.01
C LYS A 155 4.52 4.30 15.59
N ILE A 156 4.82 5.22 16.50
CA ILE A 156 3.79 6.02 17.19
C ILE A 156 3.57 7.33 16.46
N LYS A 157 2.30 7.65 16.17
CA LYS A 157 1.91 8.93 15.57
C LYS A 157 1.59 9.92 16.67
N LEU A 158 2.24 11.09 16.60
CA LEU A 158 2.04 12.24 17.47
C LEU A 158 1.36 13.37 16.70
N GLY A 159 1.01 14.45 17.37
CA GLY A 159 0.32 15.60 16.81
C GLY A 159 -1.17 15.59 17.14
N SER A 160 -1.51 15.23 18.38
CA SER A 160 -2.85 15.35 18.92
C SER A 160 -3.34 16.80 18.84
N PRO A 161 -4.59 17.06 18.44
CA PRO A 161 -5.18 18.39 18.52
C PRO A 161 -5.31 18.92 19.96
N GLU A 162 -5.20 18.04 20.97
CA GLU A 162 -5.19 18.38 22.39
C GLU A 162 -3.81 18.87 22.88
N GLY A 163 -2.79 18.85 22.02
CA GLY A 163 -1.47 19.39 22.31
C GLY A 163 -0.42 18.36 22.72
N SER A 164 0.81 18.85 22.94
CA SER A 164 1.99 18.03 23.20
C SER A 164 1.95 17.24 24.51
N ASP A 165 1.26 17.75 25.52
CA ASP A 165 1.16 17.05 26.82
C ASP A 165 0.29 15.80 26.70
N ARG A 166 -0.72 15.86 25.83
CA ARG A 166 -1.54 14.70 25.48
C ARG A 166 -0.71 13.63 24.75
N ASP A 167 0.16 14.07 23.82
CA ASP A 167 1.07 13.17 23.12
C ASP A 167 2.07 12.49 24.07
N LYS A 168 2.60 13.23 25.05
CA LYS A 168 3.49 12.68 26.09
C LYS A 168 2.77 11.64 26.95
N GLU A 169 1.57 11.94 27.43
CA GLU A 169 0.78 11.02 28.24
C GLU A 169 0.46 9.73 27.46
N MET A 170 0.09 9.86 26.18
CA MET A 170 -0.13 8.69 25.30
C MET A 170 1.15 7.85 25.17
N LEU A 171 2.29 8.48 24.94
CA LEU A 171 3.57 7.79 24.80
C LEU A 171 3.96 7.05 26.11
N GLU A 172 3.83 7.70 27.26
CA GLU A 172 4.09 7.09 28.56
C GLU A 172 3.24 5.83 28.77
N ARG A 173 1.94 5.89 28.49
CA ARG A 173 1.04 4.73 28.61
C ARG A 173 1.33 3.60 27.63
N ILE A 174 1.91 3.89 26.48
CA ILE A 174 2.30 2.84 25.51
C ILE A 174 3.58 2.14 25.97
N LEU A 175 4.48 2.85 26.65
CA LEU A 175 5.79 2.33 27.06
C LEU A 175 5.72 1.53 28.38
N HIS A 176 4.69 1.68 29.18
CA HIS A 176 4.43 0.96 30.44
C HIS A 176 3.45 -0.19 30.23
#